data_70c221f462f1ed0b2a84614f5e26e291
#
_entry.id   70c221f462f1ed0b2a84614f5e26e291
#
_cell.length_a   1.000
_cell.length_b   1.000
_cell.length_c   1.000
_cell.angle_alpha   90.00
_cell.angle_beta   90.00
_cell.angle_gamma   90.00
#
_symmetry.space_group_name_H-M   'P 1'
#
loop_
_entity.id
_entity.type
_entity.pdbx_description
1 polymer ?
#
loop_
_entity_poly.entity_id
_entity_poly.type
_entity_poly.pdbx_seq_one_letter_code
_entity_poly.pdbx_strand_id
1 'polypeptide(L)'
;DIAGVGGIIDMIKISELSQKNNVTISPHCWNSMSIAASAMLHFCASNSNVEMAEIYPEYIANGLKYSDINFVIKDGFAELKDRPGLGVEIDIKSLMKLTSYHKQTKLR
;
A
#
# COMPACT_ATOMS: atom_id res chain seq x y z
N ASP A 1 4.87 3.71 8.32
CA ASP A 1 3.68 3.66 7.45
C ASP A 1 3.94 4.47 6.18
N ILE A 2 3.81 3.85 5.01
CA ILE A 2 4.16 4.48 3.72
C ILE A 2 3.34 5.77 3.44
N ALA A 3 2.08 5.78 3.84
CA ALA A 3 1.22 6.96 3.68
C ALA A 3 1.57 8.08 4.67
N GLY A 4 2.07 7.72 5.85
CA GLY A 4 2.44 8.66 6.90
C GLY A 4 3.78 9.34 6.71
N VAL A 5 4.74 8.67 6.06
CA VAL A 5 6.13 9.18 5.91
C VAL A 5 6.37 9.99 4.63
N GLY A 6 5.39 10.10 3.74
CA GLY A 6 5.52 10.85 2.50
C GLY A 6 5.54 10.00 1.22
N GLY A 7 5.12 8.74 1.31
CA GLY A 7 4.98 7.83 0.18
C GLY A 7 6.23 7.02 -0.14
N ILE A 8 6.25 6.44 -1.35
CA ILE A 8 7.28 5.49 -1.78
C ILE A 8 8.69 6.12 -1.78
N ILE A 9 8.82 7.36 -2.23
CA ILE A 9 10.14 8.02 -2.35
C ILE A 9 10.78 8.20 -0.96
N ASP A 10 10.02 8.63 0.04
CA ASP A 10 10.57 8.82 1.37
C ASP A 10 10.79 7.48 2.09
N MET A 11 9.98 6.45 1.82
CA MET A 11 10.27 5.09 2.28
C MET A 11 11.57 4.53 1.70
N ILE A 12 11.91 4.82 0.44
CA ILE A 12 13.20 4.42 -0.16
C ILE A 12 14.36 5.08 0.59
N LYS A 13 14.27 6.39 0.88
CA LYS A 13 15.31 7.10 1.67
C LYS A 13 15.47 6.52 3.07
N ILE A 14 14.35 6.18 3.73
CA ILE A 14 14.36 5.51 5.04
C ILE A 14 15.05 4.15 4.93
N SER A 15 14.74 3.38 3.89
CA SER A 15 15.37 2.08 3.63
C SER A 15 16.88 2.20 3.44
N GLU A 16 17.33 3.15 2.63
CA GLU A 16 18.78 3.41 2.42
C GLU A 16 19.48 3.78 3.73
N LEU A 17 18.85 4.62 4.56
CA LEU A 17 19.39 5.00 5.86
C LEU A 17 19.46 3.80 6.81
N SER A 18 18.40 2.98 6.85
CA SER A 18 18.33 1.76 7.67
C SER A 18 19.41 0.77 7.28
N GLN A 19 19.60 0.52 5.98
CA GLN A 19 20.66 -0.38 5.48
C GLN A 19 22.04 0.08 5.91
N LYS A 20 22.34 1.38 5.80
CA LYS A 20 23.64 1.96 6.26
C LYS A 20 23.90 1.75 7.74
N ASN A 21 22.86 1.56 8.53
CA ASN A 21 22.93 1.35 9.99
C ASN A 21 22.65 -0.11 10.41
N ASN A 22 22.58 -1.04 9.47
CA ASN A 22 22.24 -2.44 9.72
C ASN A 22 20.92 -2.62 10.49
N VAL A 23 19.89 -1.84 10.15
CA VAL A 23 18.56 -1.91 10.74
C VAL A 23 17.59 -2.46 9.71
N THR A 24 16.79 -3.45 10.07
CA THR A 24 15.69 -3.95 9.24
C THR A 24 14.45 -3.07 9.35
N ILE A 25 13.57 -3.14 8.38
CA ILE A 25 12.31 -2.40 8.32
C ILE A 25 11.14 -3.37 8.33
N SER A 26 10.11 -3.05 9.11
CA SER A 26 8.80 -3.70 9.05
C SER A 26 7.75 -2.59 8.89
N PRO A 27 7.30 -2.30 7.65
CA PRO A 27 6.37 -1.21 7.41
C PRO A 27 5.04 -1.41 8.10
N HIS A 28 4.57 -0.38 8.80
CA HIS A 28 3.27 -0.32 9.44
C HIS A 28 2.14 -0.15 8.39
N CYS A 29 0.97 -0.72 8.67
CA CYS A 29 -0.18 -0.73 7.75
C CYS A 29 -1.48 -0.20 8.40
N TRP A 30 -1.40 0.80 9.27
CA TRP A 30 -2.57 1.35 9.93
C TRP A 30 -3.46 2.13 8.96
N ASN A 31 -4.75 1.82 8.92
CA ASN A 31 -5.73 2.40 8.00
C ASN A 31 -5.36 2.28 6.50
N SER A 32 -4.42 1.43 6.15
CA SER A 32 -4.02 1.20 4.77
C SER A 32 -5.00 0.25 4.10
N MET A 33 -5.92 0.83 3.33
CA MET A 33 -6.81 0.08 2.46
C MET A 33 -6.08 -0.31 1.16
N SER A 34 -6.79 -0.70 0.13
CA SER A 34 -6.24 -1.28 -1.11
C SER A 34 -5.04 -0.53 -1.72
N ILE A 35 -5.13 0.78 -1.89
CA ILE A 35 -4.08 1.58 -2.57
C ILE A 35 -2.80 1.62 -1.73
N ALA A 36 -2.91 2.00 -0.45
CA ALA A 36 -1.74 2.15 0.40
C ALA A 36 -1.11 0.79 0.75
N ALA A 37 -1.92 -0.26 0.97
CA ALA A 37 -1.42 -1.60 1.17
C ALA A 37 -0.68 -2.14 -0.07
N SER A 38 -1.20 -1.91 -1.28
CA SER A 38 -0.51 -2.28 -2.51
C SER A 38 0.81 -1.51 -2.67
N ALA A 39 0.83 -0.20 -2.41
CA ALA A 39 2.06 0.60 -2.46
C ALA A 39 3.12 0.09 -1.46
N MET A 40 2.70 -0.22 -0.23
CA MET A 40 3.58 -0.79 0.79
C MET A 40 4.15 -2.14 0.36
N LEU A 41 3.34 -3.04 -0.20
CA LEU A 41 3.83 -4.35 -0.64
C LEU A 41 4.77 -4.25 -1.84
N HIS A 42 4.56 -3.30 -2.78
CA HIS A 42 5.53 -3.01 -3.84
C HIS A 42 6.86 -2.52 -3.27
N PHE A 43 6.84 -1.64 -2.28
CA PHE A 43 8.03 -1.23 -1.56
C PHE A 43 8.72 -2.44 -0.89
N CYS A 44 7.98 -3.25 -0.14
CA CYS A 44 8.52 -4.45 0.53
C CYS A 44 9.18 -5.41 -0.45
N ALA A 45 8.52 -5.71 -1.56
CA ALA A 45 9.04 -6.62 -2.58
C ALA A 45 10.31 -6.11 -3.28
N SER A 46 10.55 -4.79 -3.28
CA SER A 46 11.71 -4.17 -3.92
C SER A 46 12.89 -3.91 -2.98
N ASN A 47 12.76 -4.17 -1.67
CA ASN A 47 13.77 -3.81 -0.68
C ASN A 47 14.20 -5.02 0.15
N SER A 48 15.47 -5.34 0.08
CA SER A 48 16.06 -6.53 0.75
C SER A 48 16.17 -6.42 2.26
N ASN A 49 16.08 -5.21 2.83
CA ASN A 49 16.13 -5.02 4.29
C ASN A 49 14.75 -4.94 4.95
N VAL A 50 13.69 -5.27 4.22
CA VAL A 50 12.36 -5.45 4.81
C VAL A 50 12.27 -6.87 5.38
N GLU A 51 11.98 -6.96 6.68
CA GLU A 51 11.86 -8.23 7.38
C GLU A 51 10.47 -8.83 7.23
N MET A 52 9.43 -8.00 7.40
CA MET A 52 8.02 -8.39 7.23
C MET A 52 7.16 -7.18 6.90
N ALA A 53 5.97 -7.42 6.36
CA ALA A 53 4.97 -6.41 6.11
C ALA A 53 3.77 -6.61 7.03
N GLU A 54 3.28 -5.54 7.65
CA GLU A 54 2.05 -5.60 8.42
C GLU A 54 0.83 -5.54 7.50
N ILE A 55 -0.16 -6.40 7.71
CA ILE A 55 -1.43 -6.42 6.98
C ILE A 55 -2.60 -6.48 7.96
N TYR A 56 -3.54 -5.56 7.79
CA TYR A 56 -4.81 -5.53 8.53
C TYR A 56 -5.96 -6.01 7.64
N PRO A 57 -6.46 -7.25 7.83
CA PRO A 57 -7.52 -7.83 6.99
C PRO A 57 -8.80 -6.99 6.93
N GLU A 58 -9.18 -6.37 8.05
CA GLU A 58 -10.39 -5.54 8.13
C GLU A 58 -10.30 -4.29 7.25
N TYR A 59 -9.15 -3.65 7.18
CA TYR A 59 -8.95 -2.49 6.32
C TYR A 59 -8.92 -2.88 4.85
N ILE A 60 -8.30 -4.02 4.52
CA ILE A 60 -8.36 -4.57 3.17
C ILE A 60 -9.80 -4.87 2.77
N ALA A 61 -10.58 -5.52 3.63
CA ALA A 61 -12.00 -5.81 3.39
C ALA A 61 -12.82 -4.52 3.18
N ASN A 62 -12.51 -3.45 3.89
CA ASN A 62 -13.13 -2.15 3.66
C ASN A 62 -12.75 -1.56 2.29
N GLY A 63 -11.51 -1.67 1.88
CA GLY A 63 -11.03 -1.24 0.56
C GLY A 63 -11.72 -1.97 -0.58
N LEU A 64 -11.96 -3.27 -0.44
CA LEU A 64 -12.64 -4.11 -1.45
C LEU A 64 -14.09 -3.71 -1.73
N LYS A 65 -14.69 -2.83 -0.95
CA LYS A 65 -16.03 -2.28 -1.22
C LYS A 65 -16.05 -1.33 -2.42
N TYR A 66 -14.90 -0.78 -2.83
CA TYR A 66 -14.80 0.19 -3.92
C TYR A 66 -13.55 0.02 -4.79
N SER A 67 -12.75 -1.01 -4.55
CA SER A 67 -11.56 -1.30 -5.34
C SER A 67 -11.26 -2.79 -5.36
N ASP A 68 -10.41 -3.23 -6.25
CA ASP A 68 -9.73 -4.51 -6.09
C ASP A 68 -8.38 -4.35 -5.36
N ILE A 69 -7.64 -5.44 -5.23
CA ILE A 69 -6.28 -5.47 -4.68
C ILE A 69 -5.33 -6.22 -5.61
N ASN A 70 -4.06 -5.82 -5.57
CA ASN A 70 -3.02 -6.39 -6.42
C ASN A 70 -2.21 -7.52 -5.76
N PHE A 71 -2.72 -8.15 -4.73
CA PHE A 71 -1.99 -9.19 -4.02
C PHE A 71 -2.91 -10.30 -3.52
N VAL A 72 -2.30 -11.42 -3.17
CA VAL A 72 -2.94 -12.55 -2.50
C VAL A 72 -2.11 -12.89 -1.27
N ILE A 73 -2.78 -13.15 -0.15
CA ILE A 73 -2.12 -13.63 1.06
C ILE A 73 -2.31 -15.15 1.13
N LYS A 74 -1.19 -15.85 1.17
CA LYS A 74 -1.17 -17.30 1.25
C LYS A 74 0.01 -17.77 2.11
N ASP A 75 -0.25 -18.67 3.03
CA ASP A 75 0.77 -19.32 3.88
C ASP A 75 1.72 -18.33 4.59
N GLY A 76 1.20 -17.15 5.00
CA GLY A 76 1.96 -16.09 5.65
C GLY A 76 2.73 -15.18 4.70
N PHE A 77 2.61 -15.36 3.40
CA PHE A 77 3.24 -14.53 2.38
C PHE A 77 2.21 -13.71 1.60
N ALA A 78 2.61 -12.51 1.18
CA ALA A 78 1.86 -11.69 0.23
C ALA A 78 2.52 -11.81 -1.15
N GLU A 79 1.76 -12.29 -2.13
CA GLU A 79 2.21 -12.40 -3.53
C GLU A 79 1.57 -11.28 -4.35
N LEU A 80 2.40 -10.44 -4.98
CA LEU A 80 1.95 -9.41 -5.91
C LEU A 80 1.57 -10.03 -7.25
N LYS A 81 0.47 -9.55 -7.84
CA LYS A 81 0.08 -9.91 -9.21
C LYS A 81 0.82 -9.02 -10.20
N ASP A 82 1.11 -9.55 -11.38
CA ASP A 82 1.73 -8.80 -12.47
C ASP A 82 0.70 -7.88 -13.15
N ARG A 83 0.62 -6.63 -12.66
CA ARG A 83 -0.28 -5.58 -13.16
C ARG A 83 0.46 -4.25 -13.23
N PRO A 84 0.12 -3.36 -14.18
CA PRO A 84 0.72 -2.04 -14.28
C PRO A 84 0.50 -1.16 -13.04
N GLY A 85 1.49 -0.34 -12.70
CA GLY A 85 1.43 0.59 -11.57
C GLY A 85 1.28 -0.13 -10.24
N LEU A 86 0.40 0.34 -9.37
CA LEU A 86 0.06 -0.35 -8.12
C LEU A 86 -0.85 -1.57 -8.33
N GLY A 87 -1.37 -1.74 -9.57
CA GLY A 87 -2.25 -2.84 -9.93
C GLY A 87 -3.62 -2.82 -9.24
N VAL A 88 -4.05 -1.67 -8.74
CA VAL A 88 -5.34 -1.47 -8.07
C VAL A 88 -6.28 -0.70 -8.99
N GLU A 89 -7.48 -1.23 -9.20
CA GLU A 89 -8.56 -0.55 -9.93
C GLU A 89 -9.61 -0.04 -8.94
N ILE A 90 -10.05 1.20 -9.14
CA ILE A 90 -11.05 1.83 -8.28
C ILE A 90 -12.40 1.84 -8.97
N ASP A 91 -13.42 1.26 -8.34
CA ASP A 91 -14.81 1.48 -8.72
C ASP A 91 -15.28 2.85 -8.19
N ILE A 92 -15.14 3.85 -9.05
CA ILE A 92 -15.53 5.22 -8.72
C ILE A 92 -17.00 5.33 -8.32
N LYS A 93 -17.89 4.54 -8.92
CA LYS A 93 -19.33 4.59 -8.59
C LYS A 93 -19.58 4.09 -7.16
N SER A 94 -18.93 3.02 -6.76
CA SER A 94 -19.02 2.49 -5.39
C SER A 94 -18.36 3.43 -4.38
N LEU A 95 -17.18 3.98 -4.71
CA LEU A 95 -16.48 4.95 -3.87
C LEU A 95 -17.34 6.20 -3.61
N MET A 96 -17.98 6.74 -4.65
CA MET A 96 -18.84 7.93 -4.53
C MET A 96 -20.05 7.73 -3.61
N LYS A 97 -20.58 6.51 -3.50
CA LYS A 97 -21.65 6.19 -2.55
C LYS A 97 -21.18 6.21 -1.08
N LEU A 98 -19.90 6.00 -0.84
CA LEU A 98 -19.30 5.96 0.50
C LEU A 98 -18.76 7.33 0.95
N THR A 99 -18.66 8.31 0.04
CA THR A 99 -18.08 9.62 0.30
C THR A 99 -19.13 10.62 0.78
N SER A 100 -18.90 11.29 1.89
CA SER A 100 -19.70 12.41 2.36
C SER A 100 -19.32 13.75 1.70
N TYR A 101 -18.13 13.81 1.13
CA TYR A 101 -17.59 15.01 0.46
C TYR A 101 -16.76 14.60 -0.78
N HIS A 102 -16.96 15.29 -1.90
CA HIS A 102 -16.18 15.10 -3.13
C HIS A 102 -15.67 16.42 -3.66
N LYS A 103 -14.37 16.47 -4.00
CA LYS A 103 -13.74 17.58 -4.72
C LYS A 103 -12.91 17.04 -5.87
N GLN A 104 -13.17 17.52 -7.08
CA GLN A 104 -12.36 17.20 -8.24
C GLN A 104 -11.53 18.41 -8.65
N THR A 105 -10.22 18.24 -8.80
CA THR A 105 -9.31 19.25 -9.31
C THR A 105 -8.76 18.78 -10.66
N LYS A 106 -8.96 19.58 -11.72
CA LYS A 106 -8.30 19.33 -13.01
C LYS A 106 -6.88 19.86 -12.92
N LEU A 107 -5.91 19.02 -13.18
CA LEU A 107 -4.53 19.46 -13.43
C LEU A 107 -4.51 20.18 -14.79
N ARG A 108 -3.90 21.37 -14.84
CA ARG A 108 -3.68 22.14 -16.06
C ARG A 108 -2.35 21.75 -16.69
#